data_cc5e22ef0e485ae0c1f4e2dce5f6325b
#
_entry.id   cc5e22ef0e485ae0c1f4e2dce5f6325b
#
_cell.length_a   1.000
_cell.length_b   1.000
_cell.length_c   1.000
_cell.angle_alpha   90.00
_cell.angle_beta   90.00
_cell.angle_gamma   90.00
#
_symmetry.space_group_name_H-M   'P 1'
#
loop_
_entity.id
_entity.type
_entity.pdbx_description
1 polymer ?
#
loop_
_entity_poly.entity_id
_entity_poly.type
_entity_poly.pdbx_seq_one_letter_code
_entity_poly.pdbx_strand_id
1 'polypeptide(L)'
;EHRLSHLLSGTPAAIAISMYGEDLSKLRKVAKQVEGALSDIQGARDVNANREVMITSLPIRYRHAELAAFGLSPASAAEQVREALYGEVVDTVNQGTRQYDLVVRLDPASRQTIEQVKDLLLRGRSGAIVRLRDVADIGPERSSNLVTRENTQRKAVVSLNVAEGSNLGDLVAAVRLRVDPIM
;
A
#
# COMPACT_ATOMS: atom_id res chain seq x y z
N GLU A 1 14.55 -23.07 -19.22
CA GLU A 1 13.11 -22.77 -19.59
C GLU A 1 12.32 -22.02 -18.52
N HIS A 2 12.72 -22.06 -17.24
CA HIS A 2 11.98 -21.39 -16.15
C HIS A 2 12.03 -19.84 -16.15
N ARG A 3 12.94 -19.20 -16.86
CA ARG A 3 13.10 -17.73 -16.84
C ARG A 3 12.07 -16.94 -17.63
N LEU A 4 11.40 -17.54 -18.60
CA LEU A 4 10.45 -16.85 -19.48
C LEU A 4 9.05 -16.70 -18.84
N SER A 5 8.64 -17.62 -17.96
CA SER A 5 7.34 -17.53 -17.27
C SER A 5 7.28 -16.36 -16.27
N HIS A 6 8.42 -15.99 -15.67
CA HIS A 6 8.55 -14.86 -14.76
C HIS A 6 8.33 -13.50 -15.43
N LEU A 7 8.65 -13.39 -16.73
CA LEU A 7 8.54 -12.14 -17.47
C LEU A 7 7.11 -11.83 -17.95
N LEU A 8 6.28 -12.86 -18.13
CA LEU A 8 4.93 -12.69 -18.70
C LEU A 8 3.85 -12.55 -17.61
N SER A 9 3.99 -13.22 -16.47
CA SER A 9 2.99 -13.18 -15.39
C SER A 9 3.35 -12.26 -14.22
N GLY A 10 4.63 -11.87 -14.11
CA GLY A 10 5.17 -11.12 -12.97
C GLY A 10 5.13 -11.88 -11.65
N THR A 11 4.82 -13.19 -11.68
CA THR A 11 4.70 -14.04 -10.51
C THR A 11 5.51 -15.32 -10.71
N PRO A 12 6.44 -15.67 -9.80
CA PRO A 12 7.25 -16.88 -9.91
C PRO A 12 6.45 -18.12 -9.50
N ALA A 13 5.48 -18.53 -10.33
CA ALA A 13 4.61 -19.66 -10.07
C ALA A 13 4.29 -20.41 -11.37
N ALA A 14 4.02 -21.72 -11.27
CA ALA A 14 3.68 -22.55 -12.41
C ALA A 14 2.29 -22.19 -12.98
N ILE A 15 1.37 -21.80 -12.13
CA ILE A 15 0.01 -21.37 -12.50
C ILE A 15 -0.28 -20.05 -11.78
N ALA A 16 -0.83 -19.09 -12.51
CA ALA A 16 -1.30 -17.80 -11.98
C ALA A 16 -2.71 -17.53 -12.50
N ILE A 17 -3.64 -17.27 -11.60
CA ILE A 17 -5.02 -16.91 -11.88
C ILE A 17 -5.23 -15.46 -11.60
N SER A 18 -5.46 -14.66 -12.64
CA SER A 18 -5.68 -13.21 -12.54
C SER A 18 -7.19 -12.93 -12.55
N MET A 19 -7.64 -12.17 -11.57
CA MET A 19 -9.01 -11.70 -11.44
C MET A 19 -9.03 -10.19 -11.55
N TYR A 20 -9.95 -9.62 -12.29
CA TYR A 20 -10.04 -8.19 -12.56
C TYR A 20 -11.35 -7.64 -12.02
N GLY A 21 -11.34 -6.39 -11.54
CA GLY A 21 -12.53 -5.73 -11.03
C GLY A 21 -12.25 -4.35 -10.46
N GLU A 22 -13.29 -3.56 -10.28
CA GLU A 22 -13.16 -2.19 -9.77
C GLU A 22 -13.08 -2.13 -8.24
N ASP A 23 -13.72 -3.07 -7.55
CA ASP A 23 -13.81 -3.10 -6.09
C ASP A 23 -12.74 -4.03 -5.49
N LEU A 24 -11.74 -3.42 -4.83
CA LEU A 24 -10.66 -4.16 -4.17
C LEU A 24 -11.16 -5.11 -3.07
N SER A 25 -12.23 -4.74 -2.37
CA SER A 25 -12.77 -5.56 -1.29
C SER A 25 -13.42 -6.83 -1.83
N LYS A 26 -14.14 -6.71 -2.94
CA LYS A 26 -14.71 -7.87 -3.67
C LYS A 26 -13.61 -8.74 -4.26
N LEU A 27 -12.63 -8.14 -4.95
CA LEU A 27 -11.49 -8.86 -5.51
C LEU A 27 -10.74 -9.67 -4.45
N ARG A 28 -10.49 -9.07 -3.28
CA ARG A 28 -9.85 -9.76 -2.16
C ARG A 28 -10.69 -10.93 -1.63
N LYS A 29 -11.99 -10.72 -1.49
CA LYS A 29 -12.90 -11.76 -1.01
C LYS A 29 -12.91 -12.95 -1.96
N VAL A 30 -13.02 -12.70 -3.26
CA VAL A 30 -12.97 -13.73 -4.30
C VAL A 30 -11.60 -14.42 -4.33
N ALA A 31 -10.50 -13.66 -4.26
CA ALA A 31 -9.16 -14.24 -4.23
C ALA A 31 -8.96 -15.18 -3.04
N LYS A 32 -9.47 -14.84 -1.85
CA LYS A 32 -9.42 -15.72 -0.69
C LYS A 32 -10.28 -16.97 -0.85
N GLN A 33 -11.45 -16.85 -1.49
CA GLN A 33 -12.30 -18.02 -1.79
C GLN A 33 -11.60 -18.97 -2.78
N VAL A 34 -10.98 -18.42 -3.83
CA VAL A 34 -10.20 -19.18 -4.79
C VAL A 34 -8.98 -19.84 -4.11
N GLU A 35 -8.23 -19.10 -3.31
CA GLU A 35 -7.09 -19.64 -2.55
C GLU A 35 -7.51 -20.83 -1.68
N GLY A 36 -8.61 -20.68 -0.91
CA GLY A 36 -9.14 -21.77 -0.09
C GLY A 36 -9.56 -22.99 -0.93
N ALA A 37 -10.28 -22.76 -2.04
CA ALA A 37 -10.73 -23.84 -2.92
C ALA A 37 -9.59 -24.60 -3.62
N LEU A 38 -8.46 -23.93 -3.86
CA LEU A 38 -7.28 -24.49 -4.51
C LEU A 38 -6.33 -25.18 -3.53
N SER A 39 -6.32 -24.77 -2.27
CA SER A 39 -5.42 -25.35 -1.26
C SER A 39 -5.68 -26.83 -0.99
N ASP A 40 -6.90 -27.30 -1.24
CA ASP A 40 -7.31 -28.68 -1.04
C ASP A 40 -7.12 -29.57 -2.29
N ILE A 41 -6.60 -29.01 -3.39
CA ILE A 41 -6.39 -29.78 -4.62
C ILE A 41 -5.12 -30.62 -4.50
N GLN A 42 -5.26 -31.93 -4.72
CA GLN A 42 -4.12 -32.84 -4.74
C GLN A 42 -3.16 -32.45 -5.88
N GLY A 43 -1.89 -32.28 -5.56
CA GLY A 43 -0.87 -31.83 -6.51
C GLY A 43 -0.64 -30.32 -6.57
N ALA A 44 -1.45 -29.52 -5.86
CA ALA A 44 -1.20 -28.09 -5.69
C ALA A 44 -0.25 -27.85 -4.53
N ARG A 45 0.73 -26.93 -4.70
CA ARG A 45 1.64 -26.46 -3.67
C ARG A 45 1.74 -24.93 -3.70
N ASP A 46 2.11 -24.38 -2.55
CA ASP A 46 2.38 -22.95 -2.40
C ASP A 46 1.24 -22.07 -2.94
N VAL A 47 -0.02 -22.47 -2.67
CA VAL A 47 -1.19 -21.69 -3.07
C VAL A 47 -1.21 -20.40 -2.28
N ASN A 48 -1.09 -19.29 -2.98
CA ASN A 48 -1.04 -17.96 -2.36
C ASN A 48 -1.88 -16.98 -3.16
N ALA A 49 -2.82 -16.33 -2.48
CA ALA A 49 -3.42 -15.11 -2.99
C ALA A 49 -2.43 -13.95 -2.86
N ASN A 50 -2.58 -12.94 -3.71
CA ASN A 50 -1.76 -11.72 -3.66
C ASN A 50 -1.56 -11.26 -2.22
N ARG A 51 -0.30 -11.05 -1.82
CA ARG A 51 0.08 -10.63 -0.46
C ARG A 51 -0.29 -9.17 -0.18
N GLU A 52 -1.54 -8.83 -0.41
CA GLU A 52 -2.06 -7.55 0.04
C GLU A 52 -2.25 -7.58 1.54
N VAL A 53 -1.43 -6.84 2.25
CA VAL A 53 -1.58 -6.66 3.70
C VAL A 53 -2.46 -5.43 3.93
N MET A 54 -3.51 -5.60 4.75
CA MET A 54 -4.27 -4.46 5.24
C MET A 54 -3.45 -3.73 6.29
N ILE A 55 -3.13 -2.50 6.00
CA ILE A 55 -2.45 -1.60 6.92
C ILE A 55 -3.44 -0.57 7.47
N THR A 56 -3.17 -0.11 8.67
CA THR A 56 -3.84 1.08 9.18
C THR A 56 -3.02 2.29 8.76
N SER A 57 -3.57 3.10 7.88
CA SER A 57 -3.00 4.39 7.45
C SER A 57 -3.68 5.54 8.19
N LEU A 58 -3.02 6.68 8.22
CA LEU A 58 -3.56 7.92 8.77
C LEU A 58 -3.65 8.96 7.65
N PRO A 59 -4.68 8.92 6.79
CA PRO A 59 -4.85 9.90 5.74
C PRO A 59 -5.14 11.28 6.34
N ILE A 60 -4.55 12.30 5.74
CA ILE A 60 -4.78 13.70 6.06
C ILE A 60 -5.51 14.31 4.87
N ARG A 61 -6.81 14.60 5.05
CA ARG A 61 -7.66 15.20 4.02
C ARG A 61 -7.83 16.68 4.31
N TYR A 62 -7.14 17.51 3.54
CA TYR A 62 -7.16 18.95 3.72
C TYR A 62 -8.50 19.57 3.31
N ARG A 63 -9.04 20.45 4.14
CA ARG A 63 -10.19 21.29 3.82
C ARG A 63 -9.69 22.60 3.20
N HIS A 64 -9.92 22.74 1.88
CA HIS A 64 -9.30 23.79 1.08
C HIS A 64 -9.73 25.21 1.50
N ALA A 65 -11.00 25.38 1.87
CA ALA A 65 -11.52 26.68 2.29
C ALA A 65 -10.88 27.16 3.60
N GLU A 66 -10.73 26.25 4.57
CA GLU A 66 -10.11 26.52 5.86
C GLU A 66 -8.62 26.83 5.71
N LEU A 67 -7.90 26.06 4.86
CA LEU A 67 -6.49 26.36 4.56
C LEU A 67 -6.34 27.76 3.95
N ALA A 68 -7.20 28.11 3.00
CA ALA A 68 -7.15 29.40 2.32
C ALA A 68 -7.36 30.57 3.29
N ALA A 69 -8.23 30.40 4.30
CA ALA A 69 -8.47 31.41 5.33
C ALA A 69 -7.20 31.78 6.15
N PHE A 70 -6.28 30.81 6.28
CA PHE A 70 -4.98 31.03 6.94
C PHE A 70 -3.83 31.31 5.95
N GLY A 71 -4.13 31.49 4.65
CA GLY A 71 -3.11 31.71 3.62
C GLY A 71 -2.25 30.50 3.32
N LEU A 72 -2.75 29.29 3.57
CA LEU A 72 -2.10 28.00 3.29
C LEU A 72 -2.65 27.40 2.01
N SER A 73 -1.76 26.80 1.21
CA SER A 73 -2.14 25.87 0.16
C SER A 73 -2.05 24.43 0.68
N PRO A 74 -2.76 23.46 0.07
CA PRO A 74 -2.59 22.04 0.42
C PRO A 74 -1.14 21.55 0.30
N ALA A 75 -0.42 22.02 -0.72
CA ALA A 75 0.99 21.67 -0.91
C ALA A 75 1.87 22.19 0.25
N SER A 76 1.71 23.48 0.62
CA SER A 76 2.46 24.08 1.72
C SER A 76 2.13 23.42 3.07
N ALA A 77 0.86 23.06 3.31
CA ALA A 77 0.47 22.35 4.51
C ALA A 77 1.06 20.93 4.56
N ALA A 78 1.03 20.21 3.44
CA ALA A 78 1.60 18.87 3.34
C ALA A 78 3.12 18.88 3.55
N GLU A 79 3.83 19.88 3.03
CA GLU A 79 5.26 20.05 3.22
C GLU A 79 5.60 20.27 4.69
N GLN A 80 4.92 21.18 5.39
CA GLN A 80 5.11 21.40 6.82
C GLN A 80 4.84 20.15 7.66
N VAL A 81 3.80 19.38 7.32
CA VAL A 81 3.53 18.10 8.00
C VAL A 81 4.64 17.09 7.74
N ARG A 82 5.13 17.00 6.49
CA ARG A 82 6.25 16.12 6.13
C ARG A 82 7.51 16.48 6.90
N GLU A 83 7.89 17.75 6.93
CA GLU A 83 9.04 18.25 7.68
C GLU A 83 8.93 17.94 9.17
N ALA A 84 7.76 18.16 9.75
CA ALA A 84 7.53 17.89 11.16
C ALA A 84 7.67 16.40 11.51
N LEU A 85 7.11 15.51 10.69
CA LEU A 85 7.06 14.08 10.99
C LEU A 85 8.31 13.32 10.54
N TYR A 86 8.81 13.59 9.35
CA TYR A 86 9.96 12.89 8.76
C TYR A 86 11.27 13.66 8.90
N GLY A 87 11.19 14.98 8.94
CA GLY A 87 12.33 15.88 9.00
C GLY A 87 12.71 16.45 7.65
N GLU A 88 13.53 17.50 7.72
CA GLU A 88 14.15 18.18 6.58
C GLU A 88 15.65 18.16 6.75
N VAL A 89 16.39 17.85 5.69
CA VAL A 89 17.85 17.99 5.66
C VAL A 89 18.16 19.47 5.49
N VAL A 90 18.62 20.12 6.55
CA VAL A 90 18.88 21.56 6.56
C VAL A 90 20.33 21.89 6.21
N ASP A 91 21.25 20.94 6.40
CA ASP A 91 22.68 21.11 6.08
C ASP A 91 23.38 19.75 6.06
N THR A 92 24.64 19.74 5.64
CA THR A 92 25.51 18.56 5.66
C THR A 92 26.84 18.90 6.37
N VAL A 93 27.25 18.04 7.28
CA VAL A 93 28.49 18.16 8.02
C VAL A 93 29.54 17.21 7.47
N ASN A 94 30.67 17.73 7.05
CA ASN A 94 31.81 16.94 6.58
C ASN A 94 32.77 16.64 7.75
N GLN A 95 32.99 15.37 8.03
CA GLN A 95 33.92 14.91 9.04
C GLN A 95 34.98 13.99 8.40
N GLY A 96 36.10 14.55 8.03
CA GLY A 96 37.12 13.86 7.27
C GLY A 96 36.63 13.46 5.88
N THR A 97 36.60 12.14 5.57
CA THR A 97 36.11 11.59 4.31
C THR A 97 34.61 11.25 4.33
N ARG A 98 33.93 11.47 5.44
CA ARG A 98 32.51 11.15 5.62
C ARG A 98 31.67 12.42 5.63
N GLN A 99 30.50 12.31 5.02
CA GLN A 99 29.47 13.34 4.99
C GLN A 99 28.25 12.87 5.78
N TYR A 100 27.69 13.73 6.63
CA TYR A 100 26.52 13.47 7.46
C TYR A 100 25.46 14.53 7.21
N ASP A 101 24.23 14.10 6.96
CA ASP A 101 23.10 15.00 6.82
C ASP A 101 22.66 15.52 8.20
N LEU A 102 22.47 16.83 8.31
CA LEU A 102 21.87 17.48 9.47
C LEU A 102 20.35 17.55 9.25
N VAL A 103 19.62 16.71 9.97
CA VAL A 103 18.15 16.60 9.85
C VAL A 103 17.47 17.27 11.02
N VAL A 104 16.56 18.19 10.75
CA VAL A 104 15.66 18.80 11.75
C VAL A 104 14.27 18.19 11.63
N ARG A 105 13.73 17.74 12.73
CA ARG A 105 12.38 17.17 12.83
C ARG A 105 11.82 17.35 14.23
N LEU A 106 10.51 17.12 14.40
CA LEU A 106 9.91 17.08 15.73
C LEU A 106 10.51 15.96 16.59
N ASP A 107 10.61 16.26 17.88
CA ASP A 107 11.00 15.26 18.87
C ASP A 107 10.10 14.02 18.79
N PRO A 108 10.65 12.79 18.92
CA PRO A 108 9.88 11.56 18.91
C PRO A 108 8.69 11.56 19.85
N ALA A 109 8.84 12.13 21.05
CA ALA A 109 7.75 12.20 22.04
C ALA A 109 6.56 13.05 21.57
N SER A 110 6.75 13.98 20.64
CA SER A 110 5.72 14.90 20.12
C SER A 110 4.95 14.36 18.91
N ARG A 111 5.23 13.13 18.43
CA ARG A 111 4.65 12.54 17.23
C ARG A 111 4.28 11.05 17.39
N GLN A 112 4.04 10.59 18.61
CA GLN A 112 3.72 9.19 18.92
C GLN A 112 2.24 8.85 18.78
N THR A 113 1.36 9.83 18.95
CA THR A 113 -0.08 9.61 18.97
C THR A 113 -0.78 10.39 17.85
N ILE A 114 -1.95 9.89 17.45
CA ILE A 114 -2.79 10.57 16.45
C ILE A 114 -3.17 11.97 16.92
N GLU A 115 -3.43 12.15 18.20
CA GLU A 115 -3.81 13.45 18.75
C GLU A 115 -2.66 14.46 18.66
N GLN A 116 -1.42 14.02 18.89
CA GLN A 116 -0.26 14.88 18.71
C GLN A 116 -0.08 15.29 17.25
N VAL A 117 -0.32 14.38 16.30
CA VAL A 117 -0.30 14.71 14.86
C VAL A 117 -1.40 15.72 14.51
N LYS A 118 -2.61 15.57 15.06
CA LYS A 118 -3.71 16.52 14.87
C LYS A 118 -3.39 17.90 15.44
N ASP A 119 -2.59 17.98 16.49
CA ASP A 119 -2.18 19.23 17.15
C ASP A 119 -0.97 19.91 16.51
N LEU A 120 -0.40 19.36 15.43
CA LEU A 120 0.68 20.02 14.69
C LEU A 120 0.28 21.44 14.28
N LEU A 121 1.18 22.37 14.53
CA LEU A 121 0.99 23.78 14.19
C LEU A 121 1.52 24.04 12.77
N LEU A 122 0.63 24.55 11.93
CA LEU A 122 0.95 25.01 10.58
C LEU A 122 1.02 26.53 10.56
N ARG A 123 1.96 27.08 9.80
CA ARG A 123 2.17 28.52 9.65
C ARG A 123 1.75 28.97 8.24
N GLY A 124 0.76 29.85 8.19
CA GLY A 124 0.33 30.52 6.97
C GLY A 124 1.30 31.65 6.55
N ARG A 125 1.16 32.13 5.32
CA ARG A 125 2.02 33.19 4.73
C ARG A 125 1.97 34.50 5.52
N SER A 126 0.84 34.84 6.13
CA SER A 126 0.68 36.04 6.97
C SER A 126 1.29 35.88 8.36
N GLY A 127 1.90 34.75 8.68
CA GLY A 127 2.36 34.40 10.02
C GLY A 127 1.25 33.84 10.94
N ALA A 128 0.03 33.71 10.46
CA ALA A 128 -1.05 33.07 11.21
C ALA A 128 -0.70 31.61 11.50
N ILE A 129 -0.99 31.16 12.73
CA ILE A 129 -0.73 29.79 13.17
C ILE A 129 -2.07 29.08 13.34
N VAL A 130 -2.19 27.86 12.83
CA VAL A 130 -3.40 27.04 12.91
C VAL A 130 -3.01 25.59 13.20
N ARG A 131 -3.85 24.86 13.92
CA ARG A 131 -3.64 23.42 14.16
C ARG A 131 -4.10 22.64 12.95
N LEU A 132 -3.41 21.53 12.69
CA LEU A 132 -3.72 20.64 11.56
C LEU A 132 -5.17 20.14 11.61
N ARG A 133 -5.71 19.82 12.82
CA ARG A 133 -7.11 19.41 13.00
C ARG A 133 -8.13 20.45 12.56
N ASP A 134 -7.77 21.73 12.60
CA ASP A 134 -8.69 22.83 12.28
C ASP A 134 -8.81 23.04 10.76
N VAL A 135 -7.91 22.45 9.98
CA VAL A 135 -7.83 22.60 8.52
C VAL A 135 -7.79 21.26 7.76
N ALA A 136 -7.86 20.13 8.47
CA ALA A 136 -7.84 18.81 7.85
C ALA A 136 -8.63 17.78 8.66
N ASP A 137 -9.19 16.80 7.96
CA ASP A 137 -9.79 15.61 8.55
C ASP A 137 -8.74 14.51 8.65
N ILE A 138 -8.54 14.00 9.86
CA ILE A 138 -7.48 13.05 10.19
C ILE A 138 -8.07 11.92 11.01
N GLY A 139 -7.97 10.70 10.51
CA GLY A 139 -8.46 9.53 11.21
C GLY A 139 -7.89 8.24 10.66
N PRO A 140 -7.82 7.18 11.49
CA PRO A 140 -7.30 5.90 11.04
C PRO A 140 -8.24 5.29 9.98
N GLU A 141 -7.65 4.83 8.90
CA GLU A 141 -8.37 4.14 7.81
C GLU A 141 -7.63 2.85 7.47
N ARG A 142 -8.38 1.77 7.27
CA ARG A 142 -7.81 0.52 6.78
C ARG A 142 -7.70 0.59 5.27
N SER A 143 -6.50 0.46 4.77
CA SER A 143 -6.21 0.46 3.34
C SER A 143 -5.32 -0.71 2.95
N SER A 144 -5.31 -1.07 1.67
CA SER A 144 -4.34 -2.02 1.15
C SER A 144 -2.99 -1.33 1.00
N ASN A 145 -1.91 -2.02 1.40
CA ASN A 145 -0.54 -1.54 1.20
C ASN A 145 -0.13 -1.53 -0.28
N LEU A 146 -0.80 -2.35 -1.10
CA LEU A 146 -0.50 -2.52 -2.51
C LEU A 146 -1.79 -2.64 -3.32
N VAL A 147 -1.88 -1.94 -4.43
CA VAL A 147 -2.94 -2.08 -5.42
C VAL A 147 -2.30 -2.44 -6.76
N THR A 148 -2.42 -3.71 -7.14
CA THR A 148 -1.90 -4.19 -8.43
C THR A 148 -2.88 -3.84 -9.54
N ARG A 149 -2.34 -3.34 -10.67
CA ARG A 149 -3.12 -3.02 -11.88
C ARG A 149 -2.47 -3.63 -13.11
N GLU A 150 -3.31 -4.00 -14.06
CA GLU A 150 -2.92 -4.42 -15.39
C GLU A 150 -3.91 -3.82 -16.39
N ASN A 151 -3.40 -3.21 -17.45
CA ASN A 151 -4.22 -2.49 -18.45
C ASN A 151 -5.25 -1.55 -17.80
N THR A 152 -4.82 -0.74 -16.83
CA THR A 152 -5.63 0.20 -16.04
C THR A 152 -6.65 -0.44 -15.07
N GLN A 153 -6.97 -1.71 -15.19
CA GLN A 153 -7.86 -2.44 -14.29
C GLN A 153 -7.12 -2.93 -13.05
N ARG A 154 -7.80 -2.91 -11.90
CA ARG A 154 -7.29 -3.51 -10.67
C ARG A 154 -7.34 -5.03 -10.80
N LYS A 155 -6.27 -5.71 -10.36
CA LYS A 155 -6.21 -7.17 -10.39
C LYS A 155 -5.84 -7.75 -9.03
N ALA A 156 -6.39 -8.92 -8.76
CA ALA A 156 -5.88 -9.85 -7.75
C ALA A 156 -5.34 -11.09 -8.45
N VAL A 157 -4.29 -11.68 -7.88
CA VAL A 157 -3.67 -12.89 -8.45
C VAL A 157 -3.62 -13.96 -7.38
N VAL A 158 -4.06 -15.17 -7.72
CA VAL A 158 -3.79 -16.38 -6.94
C VAL A 158 -2.79 -17.21 -7.71
N SER A 159 -1.68 -17.52 -7.08
CA SER A 159 -0.59 -18.30 -7.67
C SER A 159 -0.44 -19.64 -6.95
N LEU A 160 -0.04 -20.67 -7.69
CA LEU A 160 0.26 -21.98 -7.14
C LEU A 160 1.34 -22.68 -7.95
N ASN A 161 2.03 -23.60 -7.30
CA ASN A 161 3.02 -24.47 -7.89
C ASN A 161 2.51 -25.90 -8.01
N VAL A 162 3.14 -26.69 -8.87
CA VAL A 162 2.86 -28.12 -9.04
C VAL A 162 3.71 -28.90 -8.04
N ALA A 163 3.09 -29.83 -7.31
CA ALA A 163 3.81 -30.74 -6.44
C ALA A 163 4.68 -31.71 -7.26
N GLU A 164 5.82 -32.10 -6.69
CA GLU A 164 6.72 -33.07 -7.32
C GLU A 164 5.98 -34.39 -7.65
N GLY A 165 6.14 -34.86 -8.87
CA GLY A 165 5.44 -36.06 -9.36
C GLY A 165 4.00 -35.84 -9.85
N SER A 166 3.47 -34.62 -9.78
CA SER A 166 2.14 -34.31 -10.29
C SER A 166 2.20 -33.78 -11.73
N ASN A 167 1.14 -34.02 -12.50
CA ASN A 167 1.01 -33.55 -13.89
C ASN A 167 0.40 -32.14 -13.92
N LEU A 168 1.06 -31.22 -14.62
CA LEU A 168 0.57 -29.84 -14.76
C LEU A 168 -0.80 -29.78 -15.47
N GLY A 169 -1.02 -30.62 -16.50
CA GLY A 169 -2.29 -30.63 -17.26
C GLY A 169 -3.47 -31.04 -16.39
N ASP A 170 -3.30 -32.09 -15.59
CA ASP A 170 -4.33 -32.58 -14.68
C ASP A 170 -4.62 -31.55 -13.60
N LEU A 171 -3.57 -30.91 -13.08
CA LEU A 171 -3.74 -29.84 -12.09
C LEU A 171 -4.50 -28.63 -12.68
N VAL A 172 -4.18 -28.22 -13.90
CA VAL A 172 -4.90 -27.11 -14.58
C VAL A 172 -6.37 -27.45 -14.77
N ALA A 173 -6.70 -28.70 -15.17
CA ALA A 173 -8.07 -29.14 -15.29
C ALA A 173 -8.83 -29.11 -13.95
N ALA A 174 -8.20 -29.60 -12.88
CA ALA A 174 -8.76 -29.57 -11.53
C ALA A 174 -8.97 -28.13 -11.02
N VAL A 175 -8.01 -27.23 -11.27
CA VAL A 175 -8.10 -25.81 -10.94
C VAL A 175 -9.29 -25.16 -11.63
N ARG A 176 -9.47 -25.38 -12.96
CA ARG A 176 -10.61 -24.82 -13.70
C ARG A 176 -11.95 -25.27 -13.10
N LEU A 177 -12.13 -26.55 -12.85
CA LEU A 177 -13.36 -27.09 -12.25
C LEU A 177 -13.71 -26.45 -10.89
N ARG A 178 -12.71 -26.04 -10.12
CA ARG A 178 -12.90 -25.41 -8.80
C ARG A 178 -13.10 -23.90 -8.87
N VAL A 179 -12.51 -23.24 -9.87
CA VAL A 179 -12.54 -21.78 -10.00
C VAL A 179 -13.77 -21.31 -10.78
N ASP A 180 -14.18 -22.01 -11.87
CA ASP A 180 -15.30 -21.61 -12.70
C ASP A 180 -16.61 -21.30 -11.93
N PRO A 181 -17.02 -22.06 -10.90
CA PRO A 181 -18.23 -21.74 -10.13
C PRO A 181 -18.07 -20.54 -9.16
N ILE A 182 -16.84 -20.04 -8.95
CA ILE A 182 -16.55 -18.91 -8.04
C ILE A 182 -16.48 -17.59 -8.80
N MET A 183 -16.15 -17.64 -10.09
CA MET A 183 -15.99 -16.49 -10.99
C MET A 183 -17.30 -16.07 -11.63
#